data_723d2943640dd2db3738af252ad456c4
#
_entry.id   723d2943640dd2db3738af252ad456c4
#
_cell.length_a   1.000
_cell.length_b   1.000
_cell.length_c   1.000
_cell.angle_alpha   90.00
_cell.angle_beta   90.00
_cell.angle_gamma   90.00
#
_symmetry.space_group_name_H-M   'P 1'
#
loop_
_entity.id
_entity.type
_entity.pdbx_description
1 polymer ?
#
loop_
_entity_poly.entity_id
_entity_poly.type
_entity_poly.pdbx_seq_one_letter_code
_entity_poly.pdbx_strand_id
1 'polypeptide(L)'
;MNSKVDFAAGGIVLHDELILIVKNKRGDEGSDKSFWGFPKGHLEEGEKPSEAAIREVYEETGFKVELLDDKPIAESRYEIRLNDEIINKTVWFYEMKIVSAYQKEPDDEILEI
;
A
#
# COMPACT_ATOMS: atom_id res chain seq x y z
N MET A 1 22.11 -14.21 -12.78
CA MET A 1 20.84 -13.90 -12.10
C MET A 1 20.63 -12.40 -12.10
N ASN A 2 19.48 -11.97 -12.59
CA ASN A 2 19.16 -10.54 -12.66
C ASN A 2 18.55 -10.09 -11.33
N SER A 3 18.93 -8.90 -10.89
CA SER A 3 18.31 -8.32 -9.71
C SER A 3 17.64 -7.00 -10.12
N LYS A 4 16.47 -6.76 -9.51
CA LYS A 4 15.68 -5.57 -9.73
C LYS A 4 15.32 -4.94 -8.39
N VAL A 5 15.03 -3.66 -8.42
CA VAL A 5 14.50 -2.97 -7.25
C VAL A 5 13.05 -2.60 -7.52
N ASP A 6 12.25 -2.63 -6.49
CA ASP A 6 10.84 -2.27 -6.57
C ASP A 6 10.48 -1.45 -5.34
N PHE A 7 9.76 -0.35 -5.54
CA PHE A 7 9.40 0.56 -4.47
C PHE A 7 7.90 0.71 -4.39
N ALA A 8 7.41 0.67 -3.15
CA ALA A 8 6.00 0.86 -2.86
C ALA A 8 5.85 1.73 -1.63
N ALA A 9 4.69 2.30 -1.45
CA ALA A 9 4.38 3.09 -0.27
C ALA A 9 2.93 2.87 0.11
N GLY A 10 2.65 3.04 1.40
CA GLY A 10 1.31 2.86 1.90
C GLY A 10 1.07 3.64 3.18
N GLY A 11 -0.10 3.47 3.75
CA GLY A 11 -0.53 4.21 4.90
C GLY A 11 -0.91 3.35 6.09
N ILE A 12 -0.48 3.81 7.26
CA ILE A 12 -1.00 3.34 8.54
C ILE A 12 -1.98 4.41 8.96
N VAL A 13 -3.25 4.18 8.66
CA VAL A 13 -4.31 5.18 8.81
C VAL A 13 -5.01 4.96 10.13
N LEU A 14 -4.97 5.98 10.98
CA LEU A 14 -5.57 5.95 12.30
C LEU A 14 -6.88 6.72 12.29
N HIS A 15 -7.91 6.13 12.90
CA HIS A 15 -9.21 6.78 13.04
C HIS A 15 -9.88 6.24 14.30
N ASP A 16 -10.11 7.09 15.29
CA ASP A 16 -10.78 6.73 16.55
C ASP A 16 -10.22 5.44 17.19
N GLU A 17 -8.91 5.39 17.35
CA GLU A 17 -8.19 4.24 17.94
C GLU A 17 -8.23 2.98 17.08
N LEU A 18 -8.72 3.08 15.86
CA LEU A 18 -8.74 1.98 14.89
C LEU A 18 -7.67 2.20 13.82
N ILE A 19 -7.18 1.11 13.31
CA ILE A 19 -6.22 1.14 12.19
C ILE A 19 -6.92 0.56 10.97
N LEU A 20 -6.83 1.29 9.86
CA LEU A 20 -7.43 0.85 8.60
C LEU A 20 -6.62 -0.29 7.99
N ILE A 21 -7.27 -1.40 7.75
CA ILE A 21 -6.68 -2.51 7.00
C ILE A 21 -7.60 -2.90 5.87
N VAL A 22 -7.02 -3.48 4.84
CA VAL A 22 -7.75 -3.93 3.66
C VAL A 22 -7.48 -5.40 3.42
N LYS A 23 -8.47 -6.09 2.90
CA LYS A 23 -8.31 -7.47 2.51
C LYS A 23 -8.00 -7.51 1.01
N ASN A 24 -6.81 -7.93 0.68
CA ASN A 24 -6.32 -7.98 -0.68
C ASN A 24 -6.53 -9.35 -1.30
N LYS A 25 -6.95 -9.36 -2.55
CA LYS A 25 -6.93 -10.55 -3.35
C LYS A 25 -5.53 -10.72 -3.91
N ARG A 26 -4.94 -11.89 -3.70
CA ARG A 26 -3.63 -12.16 -4.25
C ARG A 26 -3.77 -12.41 -5.75
N GLY A 27 -2.91 -11.76 -6.54
CA GLY A 27 -3.05 -11.72 -7.99
C GLY A 27 -2.67 -12.96 -8.77
N ASP A 28 -2.42 -14.09 -8.11
CA ASP A 28 -2.05 -15.32 -8.81
C ASP A 28 -3.29 -16.01 -9.35
N GLU A 29 -3.26 -16.34 -10.62
CA GLU A 29 -4.35 -17.07 -11.26
C GLU A 29 -4.63 -18.38 -10.52
N GLY A 30 -5.90 -18.62 -10.24
CA GLY A 30 -6.33 -19.84 -9.57
C GLY A 30 -6.07 -19.88 -8.09
N SER A 31 -5.59 -18.79 -7.50
CA SER A 31 -5.35 -18.70 -6.08
C SER A 31 -6.55 -18.05 -5.40
N ASP A 32 -7.14 -18.76 -4.43
CA ASP A 32 -8.19 -18.20 -3.58
C ASP A 32 -7.62 -17.46 -2.38
N LYS A 33 -6.30 -17.25 -2.37
CA LYS A 33 -5.64 -16.64 -1.23
C LYS A 33 -5.90 -15.14 -1.17
N SER A 34 -6.32 -14.69 -0.02
CA SER A 34 -6.46 -13.29 0.30
C SER A 34 -5.73 -13.03 1.61
N PHE A 35 -5.39 -11.79 1.86
CA PHE A 35 -4.73 -11.44 3.12
C PHE A 35 -5.10 -10.02 3.52
N TRP A 36 -5.04 -9.77 4.83
CA TRP A 36 -5.27 -8.45 5.39
C TRP A 36 -3.94 -7.72 5.52
N GLY A 37 -3.95 -6.44 5.22
CA GLY A 37 -2.75 -5.63 5.34
C GLY A 37 -3.07 -4.15 5.25
N PHE A 38 -2.04 -3.34 5.35
CA PHE A 38 -2.18 -1.91 5.18
C PHE A 38 -2.33 -1.59 3.69
N PRO A 39 -3.17 -0.59 3.34
CA PRO A 39 -3.27 -0.16 1.93
C PRO A 39 -1.92 0.35 1.45
N LYS A 40 -1.46 -0.16 0.32
CA LYS A 40 -0.18 0.19 -0.29
C LYS A 40 -0.15 -0.16 -1.76
N GLY A 41 0.77 0.44 -2.48
CA GLY A 41 1.00 0.10 -3.87
C GLY A 41 2.27 0.72 -4.41
N HIS A 42 2.57 0.44 -5.66
CA HIS A 42 3.81 0.86 -6.31
C HIS A 42 3.88 2.37 -6.54
N LEU A 43 5.09 2.91 -6.47
CA LEU A 43 5.33 4.29 -6.86
C LEU A 43 5.21 4.42 -8.38
N GLU A 44 4.64 5.52 -8.82
CA GLU A 44 4.64 5.90 -10.22
C GLU A 44 5.89 6.72 -10.51
N GLU A 45 6.26 6.78 -11.79
CA GLU A 45 7.45 7.52 -12.20
C GLU A 45 7.37 8.98 -11.74
N GLY A 46 8.42 9.46 -11.11
CA GLY A 46 8.49 10.83 -10.61
C GLY A 46 7.72 11.09 -9.33
N GLU A 47 7.06 10.09 -8.80
CA GLU A 47 6.24 10.23 -7.60
C GLU A 47 7.08 10.05 -6.34
N LYS A 48 6.86 10.89 -5.34
CA LYS A 48 7.50 10.72 -4.05
C LYS A 48 6.79 9.62 -3.26
N PRO A 49 7.49 8.90 -2.38
CA PRO A 49 6.85 7.87 -1.56
C PRO A 49 5.63 8.37 -0.78
N SER A 50 5.70 9.58 -0.20
CA SER A 50 4.58 10.14 0.53
C SER A 50 3.37 10.41 -0.36
N GLU A 51 3.61 10.85 -1.59
CA GLU A 51 2.54 11.08 -2.55
C GLU A 51 1.90 9.77 -2.99
N ALA A 52 2.73 8.76 -3.25
CA ALA A 52 2.25 7.43 -3.60
C ALA A 52 1.40 6.83 -2.48
N ALA A 53 1.83 7.01 -1.23
CA ALA A 53 1.11 6.51 -0.08
C ALA A 53 -0.31 7.09 0.00
N ILE A 54 -0.43 8.40 -0.15
CA ILE A 54 -1.73 9.08 -0.13
C ILE A 54 -2.61 8.60 -1.28
N ARG A 55 -2.04 8.52 -2.46
CA ARG A 55 -2.76 8.07 -3.66
C ARG A 55 -3.25 6.63 -3.51
N GLU A 56 -2.38 5.74 -3.07
CA GLU A 56 -2.73 4.32 -2.93
C GLU A 56 -3.80 4.09 -1.88
N VAL A 57 -3.75 4.80 -0.75
CA VAL A 57 -4.81 4.70 0.24
C VAL A 57 -6.14 5.14 -0.36
N TYR A 58 -6.14 6.24 -1.11
CA TYR A 58 -7.37 6.71 -1.76
C TYR A 58 -7.89 5.70 -2.79
N GLU A 59 -7.02 5.16 -3.63
CA GLU A 59 -7.42 4.19 -4.65
C GLU A 59 -7.99 2.91 -4.03
N GLU A 60 -7.37 2.42 -2.97
CA GLU A 60 -7.76 1.15 -2.37
C GLU A 60 -8.94 1.26 -1.41
N THR A 61 -9.14 2.38 -0.77
CA THR A 61 -10.16 2.52 0.27
C THR A 61 -11.24 3.55 -0.03
N GLY A 62 -10.96 4.50 -0.91
CA GLY A 62 -11.88 5.61 -1.17
C GLY A 62 -11.79 6.75 -0.18
N PHE A 63 -10.93 6.64 0.83
CA PHE A 63 -10.78 7.69 1.83
C PHE A 63 -9.70 8.68 1.44
N LYS A 64 -9.98 9.96 1.63
CA LYS A 64 -8.96 11.00 1.53
C LYS A 64 -8.27 11.11 2.87
N VAL A 65 -6.95 11.12 2.83
CA VAL A 65 -6.12 11.11 4.01
C VAL A 65 -5.08 12.22 3.94
N GLU A 66 -4.52 12.58 5.09
CA GLU A 66 -3.36 13.44 5.13
C GLU A 66 -2.31 12.84 6.05
N LEU A 67 -1.06 13.18 5.79
CA LEU A 67 0.06 12.69 6.58
C LEU A 67 0.07 13.35 7.95
N LEU A 68 0.36 12.53 8.99
CA LEU A 68 0.63 13.07 10.32
C LEU A 68 2.09 13.50 10.44
N ASP A 69 2.96 12.94 9.61
CA ASP A 69 4.37 13.28 9.54
C ASP A 69 4.81 13.10 8.09
N ASP A 70 5.74 13.92 7.63
CA ASP A 70 6.27 13.83 6.27
C ASP A 70 7.33 12.74 6.12
N LYS A 71 7.70 12.09 7.21
CA LYS A 71 8.64 10.97 7.21
C LYS A 71 7.91 9.66 7.41
N PRO A 72 8.38 8.58 6.80
CA PRO A 72 7.75 7.28 7.01
C PRO A 72 7.93 6.83 8.46
N ILE A 73 6.90 6.19 9.00
CA ILE A 73 6.96 5.65 10.35
C ILE A 73 7.58 4.25 10.35
N ALA A 74 7.55 3.57 9.21
CA ALA A 74 8.11 2.23 9.08
C ALA A 74 8.61 1.99 7.67
N GLU A 75 9.59 1.13 7.57
CA GLU A 75 10.16 0.72 6.29
C GLU A 75 10.32 -0.79 6.33
N SER A 76 9.83 -1.46 5.30
CA SER A 76 9.98 -2.91 5.16
C SER A 76 10.81 -3.20 3.92
N ARG A 77 11.83 -4.04 4.07
CA ARG A 77 12.67 -4.46 2.95
C ARG A 77 12.66 -5.97 2.89
N TYR A 78 12.40 -6.50 1.72
CA TYR A 78 12.40 -7.95 1.53
C TYR A 78 12.71 -8.31 0.10
N GLU A 79 13.02 -9.57 -0.10
CA GLU A 79 13.45 -10.10 -1.38
C GLU A 79 12.38 -11.06 -1.90
N ILE A 80 12.03 -10.90 -3.16
CA ILE A 80 11.14 -11.83 -3.85
C ILE A 80 11.96 -12.53 -4.92
N ARG A 81 11.88 -13.85 -4.95
CA ARG A 81 12.57 -14.65 -5.97
C ARG A 81 11.54 -15.25 -6.92
N LEU A 82 11.65 -14.87 -8.19
CA LEU A 82 10.77 -15.37 -9.25
C LEU A 82 11.65 -15.87 -10.39
N ASN A 83 11.61 -17.17 -10.66
CA ASN A 83 12.43 -17.76 -11.69
C ASN A 83 13.91 -17.41 -11.46
N ASP A 84 14.53 -16.73 -12.42
CA ASP A 84 15.94 -16.32 -12.32
C ASP A 84 16.10 -14.87 -11.86
N GLU A 85 15.03 -14.26 -11.38
CA GLU A 85 15.06 -12.87 -10.95
C GLU A 85 14.98 -12.75 -9.45
N ILE A 86 15.74 -11.79 -8.92
CA ILE A 86 15.66 -11.38 -7.52
C ILE A 86 15.10 -9.96 -7.52
N ILE A 87 13.99 -9.76 -6.83
CA ILE A 87 13.37 -8.45 -6.69
C ILE A 87 13.56 -7.98 -5.26
N ASN A 88 14.33 -6.91 -5.10
CA ASN A 88 14.55 -6.28 -3.79
C ASN A 88 13.48 -5.23 -3.62
N LYS A 89 12.53 -5.49 -2.74
CA LYS A 89 11.39 -4.62 -2.53
C LYS A 89 11.53 -3.80 -1.25
N THR A 90 11.27 -2.52 -1.37
CA THR A 90 11.20 -1.61 -0.23
C THR A 90 9.82 -1.00 -0.19
N VAL A 91 9.21 -1.03 0.98
CA VAL A 91 7.89 -0.43 1.20
C VAL A 91 8.01 0.56 2.35
N TRP A 92 7.57 1.79 2.12
CA TRP A 92 7.53 2.82 3.16
C TRP A 92 6.09 3.01 3.61
N PHE A 93 5.87 3.05 4.92
CA PHE A 93 4.56 3.30 5.49
C PHE A 93 4.55 4.64 6.20
N TYR A 94 3.53 5.44 5.92
CA TYR A 94 3.34 6.76 6.50
C TYR A 94 2.13 6.75 7.42
N GLU A 95 2.26 7.40 8.57
CA GLU A 95 1.15 7.55 9.50
C GLU A 95 0.21 8.63 8.97
N MET A 96 -1.08 8.33 8.94
CA MET A 96 -2.09 9.18 8.32
C MET A 96 -3.36 9.24 9.13
N LYS A 97 -4.15 10.29 8.86
CA LYS A 97 -5.51 10.39 9.39
C LYS A 97 -6.49 10.58 8.24
N ILE A 98 -7.72 10.19 8.44
CA ILE A 98 -8.78 10.40 7.47
C ILE A 98 -9.23 11.86 7.53
N VAL A 99 -9.24 12.53 6.37
CA VAL A 99 -9.66 13.93 6.27
C VAL A 99 -11.11 14.02 5.82
N SER A 100 -11.48 13.15 4.90
CA SER A 100 -12.82 13.16 4.39
C SER A 100 -13.26 11.73 4.12
N ALA A 101 -14.55 11.49 4.36
CA ALA A 101 -15.14 10.18 4.20
C ALA A 101 -15.16 9.79 2.73
N TYR A 102 -15.29 8.52 2.54
CA TYR A 102 -15.48 7.79 1.30
C TYR A 102 -15.83 8.64 0.08
N GLN A 103 -14.96 8.67 -0.91
CA GLN A 103 -15.09 9.49 -2.10
C GLN A 103 -15.25 8.69 -3.39
N LYS A 104 -14.94 7.40 -3.36
CA LYS A 104 -15.02 6.53 -4.53
C LYS A 104 -15.12 5.07 -4.08
N GLU A 105 -15.52 4.21 -4.99
CA GLU A 105 -15.50 2.77 -4.73
C GLU A 105 -14.06 2.27 -4.63
N PRO A 106 -13.77 1.33 -3.72
CA PRO A 106 -12.47 0.68 -3.66
C PRO A 106 -12.15 -0.05 -4.96
N ASP A 107 -10.86 -0.24 -5.23
CA ASP A 107 -10.39 -0.99 -6.39
C ASP A 107 -10.91 -2.43 -6.35
N ASP A 108 -11.04 -3.04 -7.53
CA ASP A 108 -11.53 -4.41 -7.68
C ASP A 108 -10.69 -5.44 -6.93
N GLU A 109 -9.43 -5.13 -6.68
CA GLU A 109 -8.53 -6.03 -5.95
C GLU A 109 -8.77 -6.01 -4.45
N ILE A 110 -9.53 -5.05 -3.95
CA ILE A 110 -9.81 -4.92 -2.53
C ILE A 110 -11.14 -5.58 -2.22
N LEU A 111 -11.09 -6.63 -1.44
CA LEU A 111 -12.28 -7.41 -1.09
C LEU A 111 -13.05 -6.82 0.08
N GLU A 112 -12.34 -6.28 1.07
CA GLU A 112 -12.95 -5.70 2.28
C GLU A 112 -12.03 -4.63 2.86
N ILE A 113 -12.62 -3.76 3.63
CA ILE A 113 -11.92 -2.69 4.35
C ILE A 113 -12.18 -2.85 5.84
#